data_5fe89700e2aeb3803c881ce4cf4f668d
#
_entry.id   5fe89700e2aeb3803c881ce4cf4f668d
#
_cell.length_a   1.000
_cell.length_b   1.000
_cell.length_c   1.000
_cell.angle_alpha   90.00
_cell.angle_beta   90.00
_cell.angle_gamma   90.00
#
_symmetry.space_group_name_H-M   'P 1'
#
loop_
_entity.id
_entity.type
_entity.pdbx_description
1 polymer ?
#
loop_
_entity_poly.entity_id
_entity_poly.type
_entity_poly.pdbx_seq_one_letter_code
_entity_poly.pdbx_strand_id
1 'polypeptide(L)'
;MSVTTARIEDDFDLLTPVHKASVRLDVRDLDQIRSSPYHEKEHWLDLTKVPDTKRVIALALQSFEPRNEQYAFDDYDQAFNIPEIVELARNYAKQLEIEIEPTSVYVIAFRSILKLEVQASSENRRFLAKVDKDSHVEANESGGLLKYWFGTPDDVHGKNLATCWWETKEHAKKGGRGKAHREGMTAVRSWFKHWQVEEYQLNLAKGGESYSFTRVN
;
A
#
# COMPACT_ATOMS: atom_id res chain seq x y z
N MET A 1 9.24 48.22 9.85
CA MET A 1 9.97 46.95 9.90
C MET A 1 8.94 45.84 9.70
N SER A 2 8.93 45.29 8.50
CA SER A 2 7.96 44.23 8.12
C SER A 2 8.59 42.88 8.47
N VAL A 3 7.97 42.14 9.37
CA VAL A 3 8.39 40.79 9.72
C VAL A 3 7.75 39.87 8.70
N THR A 4 8.54 39.37 7.79
CA THR A 4 8.14 38.31 6.85
C THR A 4 8.09 36.99 7.63
N THR A 5 6.88 36.54 7.95
CA THR A 5 6.63 35.21 8.49
C THR A 5 6.87 34.21 7.36
N ALA A 6 7.98 33.50 7.39
CA ALA A 6 8.18 32.34 6.53
C ALA A 6 7.10 31.30 6.87
N ARG A 7 6.24 30.99 5.90
CA ARG A 7 5.38 29.80 5.97
C ARG A 7 6.30 28.58 6.02
N ILE A 8 6.26 27.89 7.13
CA ILE A 8 6.76 26.53 7.22
C ILE A 8 5.77 25.73 6.34
N GLU A 9 6.21 25.32 5.15
CA GLU A 9 5.49 24.33 4.36
C GLU A 9 5.36 23.08 5.24
N ASP A 10 4.11 22.75 5.59
CA ASP A 10 3.82 21.56 6.40
C ASP A 10 4.22 20.32 5.59
N ASP A 11 5.25 19.61 6.04
CA ASP A 11 5.66 18.30 5.54
C ASP A 11 4.53 17.24 5.60
N PHE A 12 3.34 17.65 6.01
CA PHE A 12 2.13 16.83 6.10
C PHE A 12 1.42 16.60 4.77
N ASP A 13 1.73 17.37 3.72
CA ASP A 13 1.26 17.13 2.36
C ASP A 13 1.81 15.82 1.75
N LEU A 14 2.80 15.19 2.39
CA LEU A 14 3.34 13.89 2.01
C LEU A 14 2.38 12.72 2.30
N LEU A 15 1.33 12.93 3.09
CA LEU A 15 0.34 11.92 3.44
C LEU A 15 -0.97 12.03 2.65
N THR A 16 -1.06 12.95 1.70
CA THR A 16 -2.24 13.07 0.85
C THR A 16 -2.13 12.07 -0.30
N PRO A 17 -3.04 11.07 -0.40
CA PRO A 17 -3.04 10.14 -1.51
C PRO A 17 -3.23 10.92 -2.82
N VAL A 18 -2.31 10.75 -3.76
CA VAL A 18 -2.48 11.33 -5.10
C VAL A 18 -3.54 10.50 -5.84
N HIS A 19 -4.80 10.88 -5.67
CA HIS A 19 -5.88 10.38 -6.53
C HIS A 19 -5.71 10.99 -7.92
N LYS A 20 -5.28 10.20 -8.88
CA LYS A 20 -5.36 10.60 -10.29
C LYS A 20 -5.73 9.45 -11.20
N ALA A 21 -6.72 9.79 -12.00
CA ALA A 21 -7.23 9.15 -13.19
C ALA A 21 -6.31 8.11 -13.84
N SER A 22 -6.93 6.99 -14.25
CA SER A 22 -6.37 5.93 -15.06
C SER A 22 -5.65 6.47 -16.32
N VAL A 23 -4.38 6.80 -16.19
CA VAL A 23 -3.51 6.90 -17.35
C VAL A 23 -3.34 5.48 -17.85
N ARG A 24 -3.78 5.19 -19.07
CA ARG A 24 -3.40 3.95 -19.75
C ARG A 24 -1.90 4.02 -19.97
N LEU A 25 -1.14 3.40 -19.05
CA LEU A 25 0.29 3.24 -19.19
C LEU A 25 0.54 2.27 -20.36
N ASP A 26 1.46 2.62 -21.27
CA ASP A 26 2.05 1.62 -22.13
C ASP A 26 3.00 0.79 -21.24
N VAL A 27 2.59 -0.43 -20.92
CA VAL A 27 3.25 -1.27 -19.90
C VAL A 27 4.38 -2.12 -20.47
N ARG A 28 4.60 -2.06 -21.81
CA ARG A 28 5.52 -2.96 -22.52
C ARG A 28 6.99 -2.74 -22.16
N ASP A 29 7.36 -1.49 -21.92
CA ASP A 29 8.76 -1.08 -21.70
C ASP A 29 9.02 -0.64 -20.25
N LEU A 30 8.16 -1.04 -19.29
CA LEU A 30 8.29 -0.65 -17.90
C LEU A 30 9.11 -1.68 -17.13
N ASP A 31 10.34 -1.31 -16.77
CA ASP A 31 11.20 -2.10 -15.88
C ASP A 31 10.97 -1.77 -14.40
N GLN A 32 10.46 -0.56 -14.10
CA GLN A 32 10.25 -0.10 -12.74
C GLN A 32 8.93 0.66 -12.61
N ILE A 33 8.25 0.50 -11.47
CA ILE A 33 7.03 1.23 -11.12
C ILE A 33 7.09 1.73 -9.68
N ARG A 34 6.36 2.82 -9.41
CA ARG A 34 6.20 3.34 -8.07
C ARG A 34 5.14 2.51 -7.33
N SER A 35 5.57 1.64 -6.42
CA SER A 35 4.69 0.73 -5.68
C SER A 35 4.06 1.33 -4.42
N SER A 36 4.32 2.62 -4.13
CA SER A 36 3.85 3.32 -2.92
C SER A 36 3.56 4.80 -3.20
N PRO A 37 2.98 5.55 -2.24
CA PRO A 37 2.85 7.00 -2.34
C PRO A 37 4.19 7.76 -2.38
N TYR A 38 5.29 7.15 -1.96
CA TYR A 38 6.62 7.77 -1.93
C TYR A 38 7.22 7.92 -3.34
N HIS A 39 7.97 9.03 -3.58
CA HIS A 39 8.44 9.39 -4.91
C HIS A 39 9.88 8.94 -5.19
N GLU A 40 10.68 8.73 -4.17
CA GLU A 40 12.09 8.42 -4.27
C GLU A 40 12.31 7.00 -4.82
N LYS A 41 13.41 6.80 -5.55
CA LYS A 41 13.68 5.56 -6.30
C LYS A 41 13.81 4.31 -5.44
N GLU A 42 14.25 4.44 -4.19
CA GLU A 42 14.33 3.35 -3.23
C GLU A 42 12.98 2.75 -2.87
N HIS A 43 11.90 3.47 -3.19
CA HIS A 43 10.51 3.02 -3.05
C HIS A 43 9.92 2.40 -4.32
N TRP A 44 10.70 2.27 -5.39
CA TRP A 44 10.20 1.74 -6.65
C TRP A 44 10.40 0.22 -6.73
N LEU A 45 9.42 -0.44 -7.31
CA LEU A 45 9.47 -1.88 -7.58
C LEU A 45 10.17 -2.14 -8.91
N ASP A 46 11.19 -2.98 -8.89
CA ASP A 46 11.88 -3.50 -10.07
C ASP A 46 11.08 -4.69 -10.64
N LEU A 47 10.35 -4.43 -11.71
CA LEU A 47 9.49 -5.42 -12.36
C LEU A 47 10.27 -6.55 -13.03
N THR A 48 11.57 -6.36 -13.31
CA THR A 48 12.42 -7.41 -13.92
C THR A 48 12.70 -8.57 -12.95
N LYS A 49 12.48 -8.32 -11.64
CA LYS A 49 12.66 -9.32 -10.56
C LYS A 49 11.35 -9.99 -10.13
N VAL A 50 10.22 -9.53 -10.68
CA VAL A 50 8.90 -10.02 -10.31
C VAL A 50 8.44 -11.09 -11.31
N PRO A 51 7.97 -12.26 -10.86
CA PRO A 51 7.43 -13.29 -11.76
C PRO A 51 6.28 -12.74 -12.63
N ASP A 52 6.18 -13.18 -13.88
CA ASP A 52 5.29 -12.62 -14.88
C ASP A 52 3.83 -12.43 -14.42
N THR A 53 3.21 -13.45 -13.84
CA THR A 53 1.85 -13.32 -13.30
C THR A 53 1.76 -12.28 -12.17
N LYS A 54 2.77 -12.17 -11.31
CA LYS A 54 2.83 -11.15 -10.25
C LYS A 54 3.10 -9.76 -10.83
N ARG A 55 3.90 -9.67 -11.90
CA ARG A 55 4.18 -8.44 -12.64
C ARG A 55 2.90 -7.80 -13.16
N VAL A 56 2.01 -8.55 -13.80
CA VAL A 56 0.74 -8.01 -14.29
C VAL A 56 -0.18 -7.56 -13.17
N ILE A 57 -0.15 -8.24 -12.02
CA ILE A 57 -0.88 -7.82 -10.81
C ILE A 57 -0.28 -6.52 -10.24
N ALA A 58 1.05 -6.42 -10.13
CA ALA A 58 1.73 -5.19 -9.66
C ALA A 58 1.43 -3.99 -10.55
N LEU A 59 1.38 -4.18 -11.86
CA LEU A 59 0.97 -3.17 -12.84
C LEU A 59 -0.49 -2.74 -12.60
N ALA A 60 -1.40 -3.68 -12.43
CA ALA A 60 -2.81 -3.39 -12.16
C ALA A 60 -3.01 -2.65 -10.84
N LEU A 61 -2.24 -2.99 -9.80
CA LEU A 61 -2.26 -2.33 -8.50
C LEU A 61 -1.83 -0.84 -8.54
N GLN A 62 -1.33 -0.33 -9.68
CA GLN A 62 -1.12 1.12 -9.84
C GLN A 62 -2.47 1.88 -9.86
N SER A 63 -3.56 1.22 -10.21
CA SER A 63 -4.93 1.75 -10.17
C SER A 63 -5.70 1.34 -8.91
N PHE A 64 -5.01 0.81 -7.88
CA PHE A 64 -5.63 0.44 -6.61
C PHE A 64 -6.07 1.68 -5.85
N GLU A 65 -7.37 1.75 -5.54
CA GLU A 65 -7.98 2.89 -4.88
C GLU A 65 -9.20 2.48 -4.03
N PRO A 66 -9.55 3.27 -3.02
CA PRO A 66 -10.79 3.06 -2.27
C PRO A 66 -12.01 3.43 -3.14
N ARG A 67 -13.12 2.74 -2.93
CA ARG A 67 -14.41 3.00 -3.61
C ARG A 67 -15.14 4.23 -3.05
N ASN A 68 -14.86 4.56 -1.78
CA ASN A 68 -15.49 5.67 -1.08
C ASN A 68 -14.63 6.09 0.14
N GLU A 69 -15.04 7.15 0.82
CA GLU A 69 -14.35 7.69 2.00
C GLU A 69 -14.50 6.82 3.26
N GLN A 70 -15.41 5.83 3.25
CA GLN A 70 -15.64 4.93 4.38
C GLN A 70 -14.69 3.71 4.39
N TYR A 71 -13.70 3.66 3.51
CA TYR A 71 -12.77 2.52 3.34
C TYR A 71 -12.14 2.01 4.66
N ALA A 72 -11.94 2.90 5.64
CA ALA A 72 -11.38 2.52 6.94
C ALA A 72 -12.40 1.80 7.85
N PHE A 73 -13.69 1.80 7.50
CA PHE A 73 -14.79 1.21 8.27
C PHE A 73 -15.38 -0.01 7.58
N ASP A 74 -15.45 0.00 6.26
CA ASP A 74 -16.06 -1.06 5.45
C ASP A 74 -15.20 -2.34 5.45
N ASP A 75 -15.81 -3.47 5.13
CA ASP A 75 -15.08 -4.70 4.84
C ASP A 75 -14.11 -4.47 3.68
N TYR A 76 -12.92 -5.05 3.75
CA TYR A 76 -11.83 -4.73 2.83
C TYR A 76 -12.19 -4.95 1.36
N ASP A 77 -12.89 -6.02 1.04
CA ASP A 77 -13.31 -6.35 -0.33
C ASP A 77 -14.40 -5.40 -0.86
N GLN A 78 -15.16 -4.76 0.02
CA GLN A 78 -16.12 -3.71 -0.32
C GLN A 78 -15.48 -2.33 -0.39
N ALA A 79 -14.44 -2.11 0.42
CA ALA A 79 -13.73 -0.84 0.53
C ALA A 79 -12.92 -0.49 -0.72
N PHE A 80 -12.41 -1.48 -1.45
CA PHE A 80 -11.46 -1.30 -2.55
C PHE A 80 -11.93 -1.90 -3.87
N ASN A 81 -11.37 -1.40 -4.97
CA ASN A 81 -11.67 -1.76 -6.35
C ASN A 81 -11.01 -3.08 -6.81
N ILE A 82 -11.09 -4.15 -6.00
CA ILE A 82 -10.45 -5.44 -6.28
C ILE A 82 -10.90 -6.08 -7.61
N PRO A 83 -12.21 -6.11 -7.96
CA PRO A 83 -12.66 -6.66 -9.25
C PRO A 83 -11.99 -5.96 -10.44
N GLU A 84 -11.89 -4.64 -10.38
CA GLU A 84 -11.29 -3.81 -11.42
C GLU A 84 -9.78 -4.07 -11.55
N ILE A 85 -9.09 -4.31 -10.42
CA ILE A 85 -7.68 -4.71 -10.42
C ILE A 85 -7.49 -6.06 -11.12
N VAL A 86 -8.34 -7.04 -10.87
CA VAL A 86 -8.26 -8.35 -11.52
C VAL A 86 -8.53 -8.23 -13.03
N GLU A 87 -9.52 -7.44 -13.43
CA GLU A 87 -9.79 -7.19 -14.86
C GLU A 87 -8.61 -6.48 -15.54
N LEU A 88 -8.02 -5.48 -14.88
CA LEU A 88 -6.87 -4.74 -15.40
C LEU A 88 -5.64 -5.66 -15.54
N ALA A 89 -5.39 -6.54 -14.56
CA ALA A 89 -4.31 -7.52 -14.64
C ALA A 89 -4.47 -8.45 -15.85
N ARG A 90 -5.70 -8.91 -16.15
CA ARG A 90 -6.01 -9.69 -17.37
C ARG A 90 -5.72 -8.90 -18.65
N ASN A 91 -6.06 -7.61 -18.66
CA ASN A 91 -5.82 -6.75 -19.80
C ASN A 91 -4.33 -6.52 -20.06
N TYR A 92 -3.55 -6.31 -18.99
CA TYR A 92 -2.08 -6.20 -19.10
C TYR A 92 -1.43 -7.53 -19.50
N ALA A 93 -1.93 -8.67 -18.99
CA ALA A 93 -1.46 -9.98 -19.40
C ALA A 93 -1.60 -10.18 -20.92
N LYS A 94 -2.75 -9.78 -21.51
CA LYS A 94 -2.96 -9.81 -22.97
C LYS A 94 -2.03 -8.89 -23.71
N GLN A 95 -1.76 -7.66 -23.21
CA GLN A 95 -0.87 -6.70 -23.86
C GLN A 95 0.60 -7.15 -23.84
N LEU A 96 1.00 -7.86 -22.78
CA LEU A 96 2.36 -8.36 -22.58
C LEU A 96 2.55 -9.79 -23.08
N GLU A 97 1.50 -10.43 -23.65
CA GLU A 97 1.51 -11.83 -24.08
C GLU A 97 1.91 -12.80 -22.94
N ILE A 98 1.52 -12.47 -21.70
CA ILE A 98 1.75 -13.26 -20.50
C ILE A 98 0.54 -14.16 -20.23
N GLU A 99 0.76 -15.46 -20.06
CA GLU A 99 -0.26 -16.35 -19.54
C GLU A 99 -0.35 -16.24 -18.03
N ILE A 100 -1.53 -15.89 -17.49
CA ILE A 100 -1.75 -15.88 -16.05
C ILE A 100 -1.85 -17.33 -15.55
N GLU A 101 -0.80 -17.77 -14.85
CA GLU A 101 -0.82 -19.05 -14.14
C GLU A 101 -1.60 -18.93 -12.82
N PRO A 102 -2.21 -20.03 -12.32
CA PRO A 102 -2.86 -20.04 -11.02
C PRO A 102 -1.91 -19.50 -9.94
N THR A 103 -2.34 -18.50 -9.21
CA THR A 103 -1.49 -17.81 -8.25
C THR A 103 -2.27 -17.24 -7.07
N SER A 104 -1.57 -16.95 -5.99
CA SER A 104 -2.13 -16.21 -4.85
C SER A 104 -1.26 -14.99 -4.52
N VAL A 105 -1.89 -13.90 -4.08
CA VAL A 105 -1.25 -12.70 -3.53
C VAL A 105 -1.68 -12.55 -2.09
N TYR A 106 -0.73 -12.25 -1.21
CA TYR A 106 -1.00 -12.06 0.20
C TYR A 106 -1.16 -10.58 0.53
N VAL A 107 -2.21 -10.23 1.27
CA VAL A 107 -2.55 -8.84 1.59
C VAL A 107 -2.64 -8.67 3.10
N ILE A 108 -2.01 -7.62 3.60
CA ILE A 108 -2.13 -7.21 5.00
C ILE A 108 -2.78 -5.83 5.03
N ALA A 109 -3.82 -5.68 5.84
CA ALA A 109 -4.43 -4.39 6.15
C ALA A 109 -4.21 -4.04 7.62
N PHE A 110 -3.88 -2.78 7.87
CA PHE A 110 -3.66 -2.20 9.18
C PHE A 110 -4.72 -1.16 9.44
N ARG A 111 -5.70 -1.46 10.30
CA ARG A 111 -6.70 -0.49 10.75
C ARG A 111 -6.22 0.15 12.04
N SER A 112 -6.25 1.46 12.11
CA SER A 112 -5.66 2.19 13.22
C SER A 112 -6.45 3.42 13.63
N ILE A 113 -6.29 3.81 14.90
CA ILE A 113 -6.70 5.11 15.44
C ILE A 113 -5.55 5.59 16.34
N LEU A 114 -4.96 6.73 16.00
CA LEU A 114 -3.96 7.37 16.86
C LEU A 114 -4.61 8.01 18.08
N LYS A 115 -3.89 8.03 19.21
CA LYS A 115 -4.29 8.82 20.39
C LYS A 115 -4.27 10.31 20.07
N LEU A 116 -5.18 11.08 20.64
CA LEU A 116 -5.31 12.51 20.36
C LEU A 116 -4.05 13.31 20.65
N GLU A 117 -3.36 12.98 21.75
CA GLU A 117 -2.09 13.63 22.10
C GLU A 117 -0.97 13.36 21.08
N VAL A 118 -0.98 12.21 20.42
CA VAL A 118 -0.04 11.87 19.34
C VAL A 118 -0.41 12.63 18.07
N GLN A 119 -1.69 12.69 17.75
CA GLN A 119 -2.20 13.45 16.60
C GLN A 119 -1.89 14.94 16.72
N ALA A 120 -1.99 15.51 17.92
CA ALA A 120 -1.71 16.92 18.19
C ALA A 120 -0.20 17.27 18.09
N SER A 121 0.69 16.29 18.31
CA SER A 121 2.15 16.51 18.29
C SER A 121 2.71 16.43 16.88
N SER A 122 3.22 17.54 16.35
CA SER A 122 3.90 17.56 15.05
C SER A 122 5.19 16.70 15.04
N GLU A 123 5.88 16.61 16.17
CA GLU A 123 7.08 15.78 16.33
C GLU A 123 6.72 14.28 16.22
N ASN A 124 5.67 13.84 16.92
CA ASN A 124 5.24 12.44 16.86
C ASN A 124 4.75 12.07 15.47
N ARG A 125 4.02 12.96 14.79
CA ARG A 125 3.59 12.73 13.41
C ARG A 125 4.77 12.59 12.45
N ARG A 126 5.78 13.49 12.55
CA ARG A 126 7.00 13.40 11.73
C ARG A 126 7.77 12.11 12.00
N PHE A 127 7.85 11.70 13.26
CA PHE A 127 8.49 10.42 13.61
C PHE A 127 7.76 9.24 12.98
N LEU A 128 6.41 9.17 13.08
CA LEU A 128 5.62 8.11 12.45
C LEU A 128 5.79 8.09 10.92
N ALA A 129 5.72 9.25 10.28
CA ALA A 129 5.93 9.36 8.84
C ALA A 129 7.34 8.88 8.43
N LYS A 130 8.37 9.24 9.20
CA LYS A 130 9.74 8.76 8.96
C LYS A 130 9.84 7.24 9.11
N VAL A 131 9.32 6.70 10.20
CA VAL A 131 9.36 5.25 10.47
C VAL A 131 8.59 4.47 9.41
N ASP A 132 7.43 4.98 8.97
CA ASP A 132 6.65 4.38 7.89
C ASP A 132 7.45 4.35 6.58
N LYS A 133 8.05 5.49 6.21
CA LYS A 133 8.88 5.62 5.00
C LYS A 133 10.10 4.69 5.04
N ASP A 134 10.84 4.68 6.15
CA ASP A 134 12.01 3.81 6.33
C ASP A 134 11.61 2.32 6.30
N SER A 135 10.48 1.96 6.93
CA SER A 135 9.93 0.60 6.89
C SER A 135 9.58 0.16 5.47
N HIS A 136 9.10 1.09 4.64
CA HIS A 136 8.80 0.79 3.24
C HIS A 136 10.07 0.53 2.43
N VAL A 137 11.16 1.27 2.65
CA VAL A 137 12.47 0.97 2.02
C VAL A 137 12.91 -0.45 2.37
N GLU A 138 12.91 -0.79 3.66
CA GLU A 138 13.29 -2.14 4.13
C GLU A 138 12.40 -3.24 3.51
N ALA A 139 11.08 -2.98 3.42
CA ALA A 139 10.12 -3.89 2.82
C ALA A 139 10.40 -4.10 1.32
N ASN A 140 10.67 -3.01 0.59
CA ASN A 140 10.98 -3.04 -0.84
C ASN A 140 12.29 -3.80 -1.11
N GLU A 141 13.35 -3.51 -0.35
CA GLU A 141 14.65 -4.19 -0.43
C GLU A 141 14.56 -5.68 -0.09
N SER A 142 13.65 -6.07 0.81
CA SER A 142 13.44 -7.48 1.16
C SER A 142 12.89 -8.32 0.02
N GLY A 143 12.27 -7.68 -0.97
CA GLY A 143 11.62 -8.27 -2.14
C GLY A 143 10.19 -8.75 -1.89
N GLY A 144 9.43 -8.87 -2.98
CA GLY A 144 8.07 -9.39 -2.99
C GLY A 144 6.97 -8.41 -2.58
N LEU A 145 7.27 -7.14 -2.26
CA LEU A 145 6.26 -6.11 -2.05
C LEU A 145 5.76 -5.59 -3.41
N LEU A 146 4.50 -5.83 -3.73
CA LEU A 146 3.88 -5.42 -4.99
C LEU A 146 3.23 -4.04 -4.92
N LYS A 147 2.66 -3.67 -3.76
CA LYS A 147 2.01 -2.39 -3.52
C LYS A 147 1.95 -2.07 -2.04
N TYR A 148 2.21 -0.82 -1.70
CA TYR A 148 1.84 -0.20 -0.44
C TYR A 148 0.89 0.98 -0.71
N TRP A 149 -0.16 1.06 0.08
CA TRP A 149 -1.12 2.15 0.05
C TRP A 149 -1.53 2.51 1.48
N PHE A 150 -1.76 3.79 1.74
CA PHE A 150 -2.38 4.27 2.97
C PHE A 150 -3.34 5.41 2.68
N GLY A 151 -4.36 5.52 3.50
CA GLY A 151 -5.35 6.58 3.42
C GLY A 151 -5.07 7.71 4.39
N THR A 152 -5.99 8.69 4.39
CA THR A 152 -6.02 9.77 5.37
C THR A 152 -6.94 9.38 6.53
N PRO A 153 -6.58 9.65 7.79
CA PRO A 153 -7.50 9.44 8.90
C PRO A 153 -8.81 10.21 8.71
N ASP A 154 -9.94 9.57 9.03
CA ASP A 154 -11.23 10.27 8.99
C ASP A 154 -11.29 11.41 10.02
N ASP A 155 -11.99 12.48 9.68
CA ASP A 155 -12.00 13.71 10.48
C ASP A 155 -12.73 13.57 11.82
N VAL A 156 -13.61 12.58 11.96
CA VAL A 156 -14.46 12.41 13.15
C VAL A 156 -13.82 11.50 14.19
N HIS A 157 -13.30 10.35 13.76
CA HIS A 157 -12.81 9.31 14.65
C HIS A 157 -11.28 9.14 14.59
N GLY A 158 -10.62 9.74 13.59
CA GLY A 158 -9.20 9.55 13.30
C GLY A 158 -8.86 8.14 12.85
N LYS A 159 -9.85 7.39 12.32
CA LYS A 159 -9.66 6.02 11.86
C LYS A 159 -9.01 6.01 10.49
N ASN A 160 -7.99 5.19 10.33
CA ASN A 160 -7.25 5.04 9.08
C ASN A 160 -7.01 3.58 8.74
N LEU A 161 -6.70 3.35 7.46
CA LEU A 161 -6.28 2.07 6.94
C LEU A 161 -5.03 2.25 6.08
N ALA A 162 -4.03 1.39 6.30
CA ALA A 162 -2.92 1.17 5.39
C ALA A 162 -2.90 -0.29 4.95
N THR A 163 -2.35 -0.60 3.78
CA THR A 163 -2.33 -1.96 3.25
C THR A 163 -1.11 -2.26 2.40
N CYS A 164 -0.58 -3.47 2.56
CA CYS A 164 0.53 -4.01 1.78
C CYS A 164 0.07 -5.24 0.99
N TRP A 165 0.44 -5.29 -0.28
CA TRP A 165 0.20 -6.42 -1.19
C TRP A 165 1.53 -7.11 -1.47
N TRP A 166 1.63 -8.40 -1.17
CA TRP A 166 2.86 -9.18 -1.23
C TRP A 166 2.72 -10.37 -2.17
N GLU A 167 3.82 -10.75 -2.81
CA GLU A 167 3.84 -11.97 -3.61
C GLU A 167 3.40 -13.19 -2.81
N THR A 168 3.87 -13.31 -1.56
CA THR A 168 3.55 -14.41 -0.64
C THR A 168 3.55 -13.96 0.82
N LYS A 169 3.00 -14.79 1.71
CA LYS A 169 3.06 -14.61 3.17
C LYS A 169 4.51 -14.60 3.70
N GLU A 170 5.39 -15.39 3.09
CA GLU A 170 6.80 -15.46 3.45
C GLU A 170 7.53 -14.16 3.16
N HIS A 171 7.25 -13.53 2.00
CA HIS A 171 7.77 -12.20 1.67
C HIS A 171 7.30 -11.16 2.68
N ALA A 172 6.01 -11.15 3.04
CA ALA A 172 5.48 -10.26 4.06
C ALA A 172 6.18 -10.41 5.41
N LYS A 173 6.38 -11.66 5.85
CA LYS A 173 7.11 -11.95 7.11
C LYS A 173 8.57 -11.48 7.05
N LYS A 174 9.23 -11.61 5.90
CA LYS A 174 10.61 -11.15 5.70
C LYS A 174 10.68 -9.62 5.75
N GLY A 175 9.81 -8.92 5.01
CA GLY A 175 9.71 -7.46 4.98
C GLY A 175 9.45 -6.84 6.34
N GLY A 176 8.65 -7.50 7.19
CA GLY A 176 8.34 -7.04 8.55
C GLY A 176 9.47 -7.22 9.59
N ARG A 177 10.67 -7.66 9.21
CA ARG A 177 11.80 -7.90 10.15
C ARG A 177 12.80 -6.77 10.24
N GLY A 178 12.65 -5.72 9.45
CA GLY A 178 13.54 -4.58 9.41
C GLY A 178 13.62 -3.81 10.75
N LYS A 179 14.63 -2.95 10.88
CA LYS A 179 14.83 -2.12 12.08
C LYS A 179 13.73 -1.09 12.22
N ALA A 180 13.42 -0.36 11.14
CA ALA A 180 12.37 0.65 11.14
C ALA A 180 11.00 0.03 11.42
N HIS A 181 10.72 -1.17 10.87
CA HIS A 181 9.50 -1.90 11.17
C HIS A 181 9.36 -2.22 12.67
N ARG A 182 10.45 -2.65 13.35
CA ARG A 182 10.45 -2.90 14.80
C ARG A 182 10.23 -1.62 15.61
N GLU A 183 10.82 -0.50 15.18
CA GLU A 183 10.59 0.82 15.81
C GLU A 183 9.11 1.22 15.68
N GLY A 184 8.51 1.05 14.51
CA GLY A 184 7.08 1.27 14.28
C GLY A 184 6.20 0.42 15.20
N MET A 185 6.48 -0.86 15.33
CA MET A 185 5.74 -1.76 16.23
C MET A 185 5.87 -1.37 17.71
N THR A 186 6.98 -0.74 18.11
CA THR A 186 7.12 -0.18 19.45
C THR A 186 6.24 1.04 19.66
N ALA A 187 6.18 1.94 18.68
CA ALA A 187 5.29 3.10 18.70
C ALA A 187 3.81 2.67 18.72
N VAL A 188 3.43 1.64 17.93
CA VAL A 188 2.05 1.12 17.90
C VAL A 188 1.52 0.80 19.29
N ARG A 189 2.31 0.16 20.13
CA ARG A 189 1.90 -0.25 21.49
C ARG A 189 1.53 0.91 22.42
N SER A 190 2.16 2.07 22.23
CA SER A 190 1.99 3.22 23.14
C SER A 190 1.20 4.38 22.52
N TRP A 191 1.18 4.53 21.20
CA TRP A 191 0.68 5.71 20.51
C TRP A 191 -0.68 5.50 19.86
N PHE A 192 -1.09 4.25 19.64
CA PHE A 192 -2.39 3.95 19.04
C PHE A 192 -3.44 3.62 20.12
N LYS A 193 -4.63 4.20 19.95
CA LYS A 193 -5.83 3.85 20.70
C LYS A 193 -6.42 2.53 20.23
N HIS A 194 -6.34 2.30 18.91
CA HIS A 194 -6.77 1.09 18.24
C HIS A 194 -5.76 0.68 17.18
N TRP A 195 -5.46 -0.61 17.12
CA TRP A 195 -4.63 -1.22 16.10
C TRP A 195 -5.11 -2.62 15.83
N GLN A 196 -5.44 -2.90 14.58
CA GLN A 196 -5.91 -4.20 14.12
C GLN A 196 -5.18 -4.57 12.84
N VAL A 197 -4.71 -5.82 12.77
CA VAL A 197 -4.11 -6.40 11.56
C VAL A 197 -5.08 -7.41 11.00
N GLU A 198 -5.37 -7.29 9.72
CA GLU A 198 -6.20 -8.21 8.95
C GLU A 198 -5.36 -8.79 7.83
N GLU A 199 -5.45 -10.09 7.62
CA GLU A 199 -4.72 -10.81 6.59
C GLU A 199 -5.70 -11.36 5.57
N TYR A 200 -5.41 -11.17 4.28
CA TYR A 200 -6.24 -11.62 3.17
C TYR A 200 -5.40 -12.33 2.12
N GLN A 201 -6.07 -13.08 1.28
CA GLN A 201 -5.49 -13.74 0.13
C GLN A 201 -6.36 -13.53 -1.10
N LEU A 202 -5.77 -12.96 -2.15
CA LEU A 202 -6.32 -12.96 -3.49
C LEU A 202 -5.81 -14.21 -4.20
N ASN A 203 -6.72 -15.07 -4.68
CA ASN A 203 -6.37 -16.22 -5.51
C ASN A 203 -6.91 -15.97 -6.91
N LEU A 204 -6.06 -16.16 -7.92
CA LEU A 204 -6.43 -16.13 -9.33
C LEU A 204 -6.37 -17.54 -9.91
N ALA A 205 -7.41 -17.94 -10.64
CA ALA A 205 -7.36 -19.13 -11.48
C ALA A 205 -6.55 -18.87 -12.77
N LYS A 206 -6.28 -19.93 -13.53
CA LYS A 206 -5.63 -19.82 -14.83
C LYS A 206 -6.33 -18.81 -15.73
N GLY A 207 -5.56 -18.00 -16.46
CA GLY A 207 -6.08 -16.92 -17.29
C GLY A 207 -6.74 -15.76 -16.53
N GLY A 208 -6.80 -15.81 -15.20
CA GLY A 208 -7.52 -14.85 -14.38
C GLY A 208 -9.05 -14.89 -14.59
N GLU A 209 -9.60 -15.98 -15.14
CA GLU A 209 -11.03 -16.11 -15.49
C GLU A 209 -11.94 -16.04 -14.25
N SER A 210 -11.42 -16.53 -13.12
CA SER A 210 -12.09 -16.40 -11.83
C SER A 210 -11.08 -16.05 -10.74
N TYR A 211 -11.57 -15.46 -9.66
CA TYR A 211 -10.77 -15.16 -8.48
C TYR A 211 -11.59 -15.34 -7.20
N SER A 212 -10.90 -15.50 -6.10
CA SER A 212 -11.45 -15.34 -4.76
C SER A 212 -10.60 -14.38 -3.95
N PHE A 213 -11.25 -13.57 -3.13
CA PHE A 213 -10.60 -12.72 -2.13
C PHE A 213 -11.14 -13.10 -0.77
N THR A 214 -10.28 -13.63 0.11
CA THR A 214 -10.72 -14.22 1.37
C THR A 214 -9.87 -13.73 2.52
N ARG A 215 -10.49 -13.49 3.66
CA ARG A 215 -9.80 -13.24 4.92
C ARG A 215 -9.21 -14.56 5.43
N VAL A 216 -7.94 -14.53 5.90
CA VAL A 216 -7.18 -15.72 6.33
C VAL A 216 -6.80 -15.71 7.82
N ASN A 217 -7.18 -14.62 8.54
CA ASN A 217 -7.11 -14.54 10.00
C ASN A 217 -8.29 -13.77 10.58
#